data_4ff9f9bfe983893c769bec84c72594fb
#
_entry.id   4ff9f9bfe983893c769bec84c72594fb
#
_cell.length_a   1.000
_cell.length_b   1.000
_cell.length_c   1.000
_cell.angle_alpha   90.00
_cell.angle_beta   90.00
_cell.angle_gamma   90.00
#
_symmetry.space_group_name_H-M   'P 1'
#
loop_
_entity.id
_entity.type
_entity.pdbx_description
1 polymer ?
#
loop_
_entity_poly.entity_id
_entity_poly.type
_entity_poly.pdbx_seq_one_letter_code
_entity_poly.pdbx_strand_id
1 'polypeptide(L)'
;MDRIGYAVPKQVLSFEILRKAGLRYLERYAASTNAFKLVLKRKVIRMEGDLEQRPVEVEEWISEIVDRFTKAGLLNDSLVAENLCSSLLRRGTSLKMVKAKLAAKGFERDVISRVLDDISGEQEELEAAFLVARRKRLGPYREKKEREANRNRDLGVLAQAGFPYSISKQVIDTFET
;
A
#
# COMPACT_ATOMS: atom_id res chain seq x y z
N MET A 1 -25.96 -22.47 43.31
CA MET A 1 -26.46 -22.16 41.94
C MET A 1 -25.23 -22.09 41.03
N ASP A 2 -24.91 -23.23 40.46
CA ASP A 2 -23.73 -23.40 39.61
C ASP A 2 -24.00 -22.75 38.22
N ARG A 3 -23.15 -21.79 37.88
CA ARG A 3 -23.13 -21.26 36.50
C ARG A 3 -22.54 -22.32 35.59
N ILE A 4 -23.38 -23.07 34.92
CA ILE A 4 -22.97 -23.95 33.83
C ILE A 4 -22.43 -23.04 32.74
N GLY A 5 -21.10 -22.91 32.71
CA GLY A 5 -20.39 -22.24 31.61
C GLY A 5 -20.55 -23.11 30.35
N TYR A 6 -21.41 -22.70 29.43
CA TYR A 6 -21.46 -23.25 28.09
C TYR A 6 -20.11 -22.97 27.41
N ALA A 7 -19.22 -23.96 27.39
CA ALA A 7 -18.03 -23.93 26.57
C ALA A 7 -18.47 -23.84 25.11
N VAL A 8 -18.28 -22.66 24.49
CA VAL A 8 -18.49 -22.51 23.04
C VAL A 8 -17.61 -23.55 22.36
N PRO A 9 -18.16 -24.47 21.55
CA PRO A 9 -17.35 -25.51 20.90
C PRO A 9 -16.24 -24.85 20.08
N LYS A 10 -14.99 -25.26 20.33
CA LYS A 10 -13.83 -24.76 19.60
C LYS A 10 -14.05 -25.05 18.10
N GLN A 11 -14.26 -24.03 17.30
CA GLN A 11 -14.57 -24.16 15.89
C GLN A 11 -13.37 -24.83 15.19
N VAL A 12 -13.54 -26.03 14.66
CA VAL A 12 -12.50 -26.76 13.94
C VAL A 12 -12.19 -26.01 12.64
N LEU A 13 -10.91 -25.82 12.36
CA LEU A 13 -10.48 -25.17 11.11
C LEU A 13 -10.98 -25.98 9.90
N SER A 14 -11.52 -25.28 8.92
CA SER A 14 -11.99 -25.87 7.66
C SER A 14 -11.85 -24.86 6.51
N PHE A 15 -11.84 -25.39 5.28
CA PHE A 15 -11.85 -24.56 4.07
C PHE A 15 -12.95 -23.47 4.11
N GLU A 16 -14.17 -23.83 4.49
CA GLU A 16 -15.28 -22.89 4.55
C GLU A 16 -15.09 -21.78 5.59
N ILE A 17 -14.47 -22.06 6.71
CA ILE A 17 -14.15 -21.03 7.73
C ILE A 17 -13.12 -20.05 7.18
N LEU A 18 -12.08 -20.54 6.50
CA LEU A 18 -11.07 -19.69 5.87
C LEU A 18 -11.69 -18.86 4.74
N ARG A 19 -12.47 -19.49 3.87
CA ARG A 19 -13.16 -18.81 2.77
C ARG A 19 -14.05 -17.68 3.26
N LYS A 20 -14.91 -17.95 4.26
CA LYS A 20 -15.78 -16.94 4.87
C LYS A 20 -14.97 -15.82 5.57
N ALA A 21 -13.85 -16.16 6.21
CA ALA A 21 -12.99 -15.15 6.83
C ALA A 21 -12.32 -14.26 5.77
N GLY A 22 -11.88 -14.84 4.67
CA GLY A 22 -11.32 -14.12 3.54
C GLY A 22 -12.33 -13.18 2.89
N LEU A 23 -13.54 -13.65 2.64
CA LEU A 23 -14.61 -12.83 2.07
C LEU A 23 -14.92 -11.61 2.95
N ARG A 24 -15.16 -11.83 4.24
CA ARG A 24 -15.40 -10.73 5.21
C ARG A 24 -14.25 -9.72 5.29
N TYR A 25 -13.02 -10.17 5.06
CA TYR A 25 -11.87 -9.27 5.01
C TYR A 25 -11.90 -8.39 3.77
N LEU A 26 -12.14 -8.98 2.59
CA LEU A 26 -12.18 -8.23 1.33
C LEU A 26 -13.39 -7.31 1.19
N GLU A 27 -14.51 -7.60 1.88
CA GLU A 27 -15.65 -6.68 2.00
C GLU A 27 -15.28 -5.34 2.65
N ARG A 28 -14.20 -5.31 3.44
CA ARG A 28 -13.79 -4.11 4.18
C ARG A 28 -12.48 -3.50 3.70
N TYR A 29 -11.61 -4.32 3.13
CA TYR A 29 -10.24 -3.92 2.83
C TYR A 29 -9.80 -4.39 1.45
N ALA A 30 -9.38 -3.46 0.62
CA ALA A 30 -8.61 -3.79 -0.57
C ALA A 30 -7.19 -4.24 -0.15
N ALA A 31 -6.72 -5.34 -0.70
CA ALA A 31 -5.43 -5.91 -0.36
C ALA A 31 -4.75 -6.53 -1.58
N SER A 32 -3.42 -6.58 -1.57
CA SER A 32 -2.68 -7.43 -2.51
C SER A 32 -2.91 -8.90 -2.21
N THR A 33 -2.76 -9.75 -3.21
CA THR A 33 -2.86 -11.21 -3.09
C THR A 33 -1.95 -11.74 -1.98
N ASN A 34 -0.71 -11.24 -1.88
CA ASN A 34 0.21 -11.68 -0.82
C ASN A 34 -0.22 -11.21 0.58
N ALA A 35 -0.71 -9.97 0.70
CA ALA A 35 -1.26 -9.50 1.97
C ALA A 35 -2.49 -10.31 2.39
N PHE A 36 -3.34 -10.67 1.44
CA PHE A 36 -4.50 -11.51 1.68
C PHE A 36 -4.13 -12.92 2.15
N LYS A 37 -3.15 -13.57 1.48
CA LYS A 37 -2.59 -14.87 1.94
C LYS A 37 -2.12 -14.80 3.40
N LEU A 38 -1.41 -13.72 3.78
CA LEU A 38 -0.96 -13.51 5.16
C LEU A 38 -2.13 -13.37 6.15
N VAL A 39 -3.24 -12.75 5.75
CA VAL A 39 -4.44 -12.65 6.59
C VAL A 39 -5.03 -14.03 6.87
N LEU A 40 -5.14 -14.88 5.83
CA LEU A 40 -5.62 -16.25 6.00
C LEU A 40 -4.67 -17.08 6.88
N LYS A 41 -3.36 -16.98 6.66
CA LYS A 41 -2.35 -17.65 7.50
C LYS A 41 -2.46 -17.24 8.97
N ARG A 42 -2.62 -15.95 9.26
CA ARG A 42 -2.84 -15.44 10.62
C ARG A 42 -4.15 -15.97 11.24
N LYS A 43 -5.20 -16.15 10.43
CA LYS A 43 -6.45 -16.75 10.90
C LYS A 43 -6.23 -18.21 11.32
N VAL A 44 -5.47 -18.99 10.55
CA VAL A 44 -5.11 -20.36 10.88
C VAL A 44 -4.34 -20.43 12.20
N ILE A 45 -3.26 -19.62 12.34
CA ILE A 45 -2.45 -19.58 13.57
C ILE A 45 -3.34 -19.29 14.80
N ARG A 46 -4.26 -18.35 14.66
CA ARG A 46 -5.15 -17.99 15.79
C ARG A 46 -6.10 -19.11 16.19
N MET A 47 -6.47 -19.98 15.27
CA MET A 47 -7.40 -21.09 15.54
C MET A 47 -6.71 -22.35 16.05
N GLU A 48 -5.55 -22.68 15.51
CA GLU A 48 -4.87 -23.97 15.75
C GLU A 48 -3.54 -23.86 16.52
N GLY A 49 -3.01 -22.64 16.70
CA GLY A 49 -1.70 -22.43 17.32
C GLY A 49 -0.58 -22.49 16.32
N ASP A 50 0.50 -23.23 16.59
CA ASP A 50 1.73 -23.18 15.83
C ASP A 50 1.60 -23.62 14.36
N LEU A 51 2.34 -22.92 13.50
CA LEU A 51 2.37 -23.11 12.06
C LEU A 51 3.11 -24.39 11.62
N GLU A 52 4.00 -24.91 12.47
CA GLU A 52 4.88 -26.03 12.13
C GLU A 52 4.15 -27.38 12.09
N GLN A 53 2.98 -27.47 12.71
CA GLN A 53 2.16 -28.70 12.75
C GLN A 53 0.98 -28.69 11.75
N ARG A 54 1.00 -27.81 10.76
CA ARG A 54 -0.14 -27.70 9.85
C ARG A 54 -0.25 -28.89 8.90
N PRO A 55 -1.48 -29.33 8.64
CA PRO A 55 -1.76 -30.20 7.51
C PRO A 55 -1.34 -29.50 6.21
N VAL A 56 -0.74 -30.25 5.29
CA VAL A 56 -0.44 -29.82 3.90
C VAL A 56 -1.70 -29.21 3.24
N GLU A 57 -2.87 -29.72 3.57
CA GLU A 57 -4.18 -29.26 3.14
C GLU A 57 -4.44 -27.75 3.37
N VAL A 58 -3.88 -27.15 4.42
CA VAL A 58 -4.14 -25.71 4.72
C VAL A 58 -3.52 -24.79 3.68
N GLU A 59 -2.33 -25.07 3.21
CA GLU A 59 -1.69 -24.28 2.14
C GLU A 59 -2.44 -24.48 0.81
N GLU A 60 -2.95 -25.69 0.54
CA GLU A 60 -3.80 -25.98 -0.61
C GLU A 60 -5.12 -25.21 -0.52
N TRP A 61 -5.77 -25.17 0.65
CA TRP A 61 -6.98 -24.38 0.87
C TRP A 61 -6.76 -22.90 0.64
N ILE A 62 -5.64 -22.34 1.15
CA ILE A 62 -5.32 -20.92 0.95
C ILE A 62 -5.10 -20.66 -0.54
N SER A 63 -4.37 -21.51 -1.24
CA SER A 63 -4.13 -21.36 -2.68
C SER A 63 -5.44 -21.41 -3.46
N GLU A 64 -6.30 -22.38 -3.18
CA GLU A 64 -7.60 -22.52 -3.83
C GLU A 64 -8.53 -21.32 -3.57
N ILE A 65 -8.55 -20.79 -2.33
CA ILE A 65 -9.33 -19.59 -2.01
C ILE A 65 -8.82 -18.40 -2.82
N VAL A 66 -7.50 -18.21 -2.89
CA VAL A 66 -6.88 -17.13 -3.67
C VAL A 66 -7.25 -17.26 -5.15
N ASP A 67 -7.12 -18.44 -5.74
CA ASP A 67 -7.45 -18.68 -7.14
C ASP A 67 -8.92 -18.40 -7.44
N ARG A 68 -9.82 -18.89 -6.58
CA ARG A 68 -11.25 -18.63 -6.72
C ARG A 68 -11.58 -17.14 -6.62
N PHE A 69 -10.97 -16.42 -5.67
CA PHE A 69 -11.23 -15.00 -5.46
C PHE A 69 -10.62 -14.13 -6.56
N THR A 70 -9.47 -14.55 -7.11
CA THR A 70 -8.88 -13.89 -8.29
C THR A 70 -9.77 -14.07 -9.53
N LYS A 71 -10.21 -15.31 -9.80
CA LYS A 71 -11.14 -15.60 -10.91
C LYS A 71 -12.48 -14.87 -10.79
N ALA A 72 -12.95 -14.68 -9.56
CA ALA A 72 -14.17 -13.92 -9.28
C ALA A 72 -13.97 -12.39 -9.29
N GLY A 73 -12.76 -11.88 -9.51
CA GLY A 73 -12.44 -10.46 -9.50
C GLY A 73 -12.40 -9.81 -8.11
N LEU A 74 -12.51 -10.60 -7.03
CA LEU A 74 -12.41 -10.11 -5.65
C LEU A 74 -10.98 -9.75 -5.24
N LEU A 75 -9.99 -10.37 -5.88
CA LEU A 75 -8.56 -10.05 -5.80
C LEU A 75 -8.10 -9.56 -7.18
N ASN A 76 -7.65 -8.33 -7.25
CA ASN A 76 -7.10 -7.72 -8.46
C ASN A 76 -5.95 -6.78 -8.07
N ASP A 77 -4.74 -7.33 -8.07
CA ASP A 77 -3.54 -6.61 -7.63
C ASP A 77 -3.26 -5.37 -8.48
N SER A 78 -3.48 -5.41 -9.80
CA SER A 78 -3.29 -4.26 -10.68
C SER A 78 -4.22 -3.11 -10.28
N LEU A 79 -5.53 -3.36 -10.21
CA LEU A 79 -6.51 -2.34 -9.87
C LEU A 79 -6.28 -1.74 -8.47
N VAL A 80 -5.95 -2.59 -7.49
CA VAL A 80 -5.69 -2.12 -6.11
C VAL A 80 -4.40 -1.30 -6.07
N ALA A 81 -3.35 -1.71 -6.78
CA ALA A 81 -2.09 -0.99 -6.86
C ALA A 81 -2.25 0.36 -7.56
N GLU A 82 -2.98 0.43 -8.69
CA GLU A 82 -3.31 1.67 -9.42
C GLU A 82 -4.04 2.68 -8.54
N ASN A 83 -5.10 2.24 -7.87
CA ASN A 83 -5.86 3.09 -6.95
C ASN A 83 -5.01 3.62 -5.80
N LEU A 84 -4.14 2.76 -5.24
CA LEU A 84 -3.25 3.14 -4.17
C LEU A 84 -2.17 4.11 -4.65
N CYS A 85 -1.57 3.86 -5.82
CA CYS A 85 -0.59 4.73 -6.45
C CYS A 85 -1.17 6.13 -6.65
N SER A 86 -2.29 6.24 -7.35
CA SER A 86 -2.99 7.50 -7.60
C SER A 86 -3.35 8.24 -6.30
N SER A 87 -3.82 7.51 -5.28
CA SER A 87 -4.11 8.09 -3.96
C SER A 87 -2.87 8.65 -3.27
N LEU A 88 -1.73 7.98 -3.38
CA LEU A 88 -0.47 8.40 -2.77
C LEU A 88 0.10 9.64 -3.47
N LEU A 89 0.09 9.68 -4.81
CA LEU A 89 0.53 10.83 -5.61
C LEU A 89 -0.30 12.07 -5.28
N ARG A 90 -1.62 11.95 -5.25
CA ARG A 90 -2.52 13.06 -4.85
C ARG A 90 -2.28 13.57 -3.43
N ARG A 91 -1.58 12.83 -2.58
CA ARG A 91 -1.15 13.26 -1.24
C ARG A 91 0.27 13.84 -1.20
N GLY A 92 0.93 13.93 -2.34
CA GLY A 92 2.31 14.43 -2.45
C GLY A 92 3.35 13.38 -2.08
N THR A 93 3.10 12.10 -2.37
CA THR A 93 4.10 11.04 -2.18
C THR A 93 4.89 10.89 -3.48
N SER A 94 6.22 10.95 -3.44
CA SER A 94 7.07 10.75 -4.63
C SER A 94 6.96 9.32 -5.18
N LEU A 95 7.21 9.12 -6.48
CA LEU A 95 7.18 7.78 -7.12
C LEU A 95 8.11 6.78 -6.41
N LYS A 96 9.29 7.22 -5.98
CA LYS A 96 10.20 6.40 -5.18
C LYS A 96 9.54 5.86 -3.90
N MET A 97 8.82 6.73 -3.20
CA MET A 97 8.12 6.34 -1.96
C MET A 97 6.85 5.56 -2.24
N VAL A 98 6.16 5.82 -3.37
CA VAL A 98 5.03 5.01 -3.83
C VAL A 98 5.49 3.57 -4.07
N LYS A 99 6.57 3.38 -4.84
CA LYS A 99 7.18 2.07 -5.09
C LYS A 99 7.47 1.30 -3.80
N ALA A 100 8.12 1.97 -2.84
CA ALA A 100 8.45 1.38 -1.55
C ALA A 100 7.18 0.97 -0.75
N LYS A 101 6.15 1.80 -0.77
CA LYS A 101 4.88 1.51 -0.08
C LYS A 101 4.09 0.39 -0.73
N LEU A 102 4.08 0.28 -2.06
CA LEU A 102 3.47 -0.84 -2.77
C LEU A 102 4.20 -2.15 -2.43
N ALA A 103 5.53 -2.16 -2.47
CA ALA A 103 6.34 -3.32 -2.08
C ALA A 103 6.07 -3.74 -0.62
N ALA A 104 6.03 -2.80 0.31
CA ALA A 104 5.72 -3.06 1.72
C ALA A 104 4.30 -3.61 1.95
N LYS A 105 3.38 -3.35 1.03
CA LYS A 105 2.02 -3.92 1.03
C LYS A 105 1.92 -5.28 0.34
N GLY A 106 3.04 -5.83 -0.13
CA GLY A 106 3.13 -7.17 -0.69
C GLY A 106 2.73 -7.27 -2.17
N PHE A 107 2.70 -6.16 -2.92
CA PHE A 107 2.53 -6.23 -4.37
C PHE A 107 3.79 -6.81 -5.03
N GLU A 108 3.60 -7.63 -6.06
CA GLU A 108 4.69 -8.20 -6.85
C GLU A 108 5.40 -7.12 -7.67
N ARG A 109 6.69 -7.35 -7.96
CA ARG A 109 7.54 -6.36 -8.65
C ARG A 109 7.02 -5.99 -10.03
N ASP A 110 6.51 -6.98 -10.76
CA ASP A 110 5.97 -6.79 -12.12
C ASP A 110 4.67 -5.96 -12.09
N VAL A 111 3.80 -6.16 -11.09
CA VAL A 111 2.60 -5.33 -10.89
C VAL A 111 3.01 -3.90 -10.57
N ILE A 112 3.98 -3.72 -9.65
CA ILE A 112 4.48 -2.39 -9.29
C ILE A 112 5.07 -1.69 -10.51
N SER A 113 5.89 -2.39 -11.30
CA SER A 113 6.53 -1.81 -12.49
C SER A 113 5.49 -1.33 -13.49
N ARG A 114 4.55 -2.20 -13.88
CA ARG A 114 3.47 -1.86 -14.82
C ARG A 114 2.66 -0.65 -14.35
N VAL A 115 2.22 -0.66 -13.11
CA VAL A 115 1.42 0.46 -12.56
C VAL A 115 2.20 1.77 -12.53
N LEU A 116 3.50 1.72 -12.22
CA LEU A 116 4.32 2.92 -12.26
C LEU A 116 4.57 3.38 -13.69
N ASP A 117 4.81 2.49 -14.64
CA ASP A 117 5.03 2.81 -16.04
C ASP A 117 3.78 3.43 -16.69
N ASP A 118 2.58 2.97 -16.30
CA ASP A 118 1.29 3.48 -16.78
C ASP A 118 0.92 4.86 -16.19
N ILE A 119 1.30 5.12 -14.93
CA ILE A 119 0.89 6.33 -14.17
C ILE A 119 2.03 7.36 -14.13
N SER A 120 3.29 6.94 -14.30
CA SER A 120 4.45 7.80 -14.11
C SER A 120 4.72 8.71 -15.29
N GLY A 121 3.89 9.75 -15.42
CA GLY A 121 4.32 10.96 -16.11
C GLY A 121 5.20 11.81 -15.21
N GLU A 122 6.17 12.51 -15.78
CA GLU A 122 6.95 13.57 -15.09
C GLU A 122 6.00 14.60 -14.44
N GLN A 123 4.84 14.78 -15.04
CA GLN A 123 3.81 15.72 -14.61
C GLN A 123 3.20 15.34 -13.26
N GLU A 124 2.83 14.07 -13.05
CA GLU A 124 2.23 13.60 -11.80
C GLU A 124 3.21 13.71 -10.62
N GLU A 125 4.50 13.41 -10.86
CA GLU A 125 5.53 13.56 -9.85
C GLU A 125 5.81 15.03 -9.54
N LEU A 126 5.78 15.90 -10.55
CA LEU A 126 5.91 17.34 -10.40
C LEU A 126 4.75 17.92 -9.56
N GLU A 127 3.51 17.55 -9.86
CA GLU A 127 2.34 17.96 -9.09
C GLU A 127 2.43 17.50 -7.62
N ALA A 128 2.85 16.25 -7.38
CA ALA A 128 3.07 15.74 -6.04
C ALA A 128 4.15 16.54 -5.29
N ALA A 129 5.23 16.94 -5.98
CA ALA A 129 6.28 17.76 -5.40
C ALA A 129 5.80 19.18 -5.08
N PHE A 130 4.99 19.80 -5.93
CA PHE A 130 4.35 21.10 -5.64
C PHE A 130 3.44 21.03 -4.42
N LEU A 131 2.67 19.97 -4.23
CA LEU A 131 1.85 19.77 -3.04
C LEU A 131 2.70 19.74 -1.76
N VAL A 132 3.87 19.08 -1.79
CA VAL A 132 4.80 19.06 -0.66
C VAL A 132 5.41 20.44 -0.44
N ALA A 133 5.86 21.10 -1.50
CA ALA A 133 6.44 22.44 -1.42
C ALA A 133 5.46 23.45 -0.83
N ARG A 134 4.20 23.44 -1.28
CA ARG A 134 3.13 24.29 -0.75
C ARG A 134 2.88 24.03 0.74
N ARG A 135 2.70 22.76 1.12
CA ARG A 135 2.42 22.37 2.51
C ARG A 135 3.55 22.75 3.47
N LYS A 136 4.79 22.65 2.99
CA LYS A 136 6.00 22.96 3.78
C LYS A 136 6.51 24.39 3.58
N ARG A 137 5.86 25.17 2.74
CA ARG A 137 6.26 26.55 2.39
C ARG A 137 7.69 26.62 1.84
N LEU A 138 7.99 25.80 0.84
CA LEU A 138 9.30 25.73 0.20
C LEU A 138 9.31 26.51 -1.12
N GLY A 139 10.48 26.97 -1.55
CA GLY A 139 10.70 27.62 -2.85
C GLY A 139 9.70 28.75 -3.13
N PRO A 140 8.84 28.62 -4.18
CA PRO A 140 7.88 29.66 -4.57
C PRO A 140 6.88 30.02 -3.45
N TYR A 141 6.64 29.11 -2.52
CA TYR A 141 5.70 29.31 -1.39
C TYR A 141 6.36 29.93 -0.15
N ARG A 142 7.65 30.30 -0.22
CA ARG A 142 8.40 31.02 0.81
C ARG A 142 8.34 32.52 0.53
N GLU A 143 8.51 33.35 1.56
CA GLU A 143 8.69 34.79 1.38
C GLU A 143 9.85 35.07 0.41
N LYS A 144 9.60 35.97 -0.56
CA LYS A 144 10.53 36.24 -1.67
C LYS A 144 11.97 36.55 -1.22
N LYS A 145 12.12 37.32 -0.15
CA LYS A 145 13.43 37.71 0.42
C LYS A 145 14.23 36.52 1.02
N GLU A 146 13.57 35.39 1.32
CA GLU A 146 14.18 34.23 1.97
C GLU A 146 14.44 33.07 0.99
N ARG A 147 13.96 33.15 -0.25
CA ARG A 147 14.01 32.05 -1.21
C ARG A 147 15.43 31.66 -1.54
N GLU A 148 16.29 32.61 -1.88
CA GLU A 148 17.66 32.37 -2.29
C GLU A 148 18.49 31.76 -1.15
N ALA A 149 18.43 32.35 0.03
CA ALA A 149 19.16 31.85 1.21
C ALA A 149 18.74 30.43 1.64
N ASN A 150 17.51 30.04 1.37
CA ASN A 150 16.99 28.72 1.75
C ASN A 150 16.93 27.71 0.59
N ARG A 151 17.33 28.09 -0.63
CA ARG A 151 17.19 27.26 -1.83
C ARG A 151 17.76 25.84 -1.65
N ASN A 152 18.99 25.71 -1.18
CA ASN A 152 19.64 24.41 -0.98
C ASN A 152 18.96 23.58 0.10
N ARG A 153 18.48 24.22 1.17
CA ARG A 153 17.71 23.55 2.22
C ARG A 153 16.39 23.02 1.68
N ASP A 154 15.68 23.80 0.90
CA ASP A 154 14.39 23.44 0.32
C ASP A 154 14.54 22.29 -0.70
N LEU A 155 15.58 22.31 -1.54
CA LEU A 155 15.97 21.17 -2.38
C LEU A 155 16.21 19.89 -1.56
N GLY A 156 16.95 20.02 -0.45
CA GLY A 156 17.21 18.90 0.46
C GLY A 156 15.94 18.32 1.06
N VAL A 157 14.94 19.14 1.39
CA VAL A 157 13.66 18.69 1.93
C VAL A 157 12.88 17.85 0.91
N LEU A 158 12.85 18.25 -0.37
CA LEU A 158 12.20 17.48 -1.44
C LEU A 158 12.99 16.20 -1.76
N ALA A 159 14.32 16.26 -1.77
CA ALA A 159 15.17 15.08 -1.95
C ALA A 159 14.94 14.03 -0.84
N GLN A 160 14.84 14.45 0.43
CA GLN A 160 14.49 13.57 1.56
C GLN A 160 13.08 12.98 1.43
N ALA A 161 12.16 13.70 0.82
CA ALA A 161 10.82 13.17 0.49
C ALA A 161 10.84 12.19 -0.69
N GLY A 162 12.00 11.98 -1.34
CA GLY A 162 12.23 11.01 -2.38
C GLY A 162 12.02 11.53 -3.82
N PHE A 163 11.87 12.85 -4.00
CA PHE A 163 11.76 13.43 -5.33
C PHE A 163 13.14 13.52 -6.02
N PRO A 164 13.22 13.27 -7.36
CA PRO A 164 14.43 13.47 -8.13
C PRO A 164 14.92 14.92 -8.05
N TYR A 165 16.22 15.12 -8.24
CA TYR A 165 16.80 16.47 -8.24
C TYR A 165 16.21 17.38 -9.33
N SER A 166 15.95 16.83 -10.54
CA SER A 166 15.31 17.55 -11.64
C SER A 166 13.96 18.13 -11.24
N ILE A 167 13.08 17.30 -10.68
CA ILE A 167 11.76 17.69 -10.17
C ILE A 167 11.90 18.70 -9.02
N SER A 168 12.77 18.40 -8.05
CA SER A 168 13.00 19.30 -6.92
C SER A 168 13.47 20.67 -7.36
N LYS A 169 14.40 20.72 -8.31
CA LYS A 169 14.91 21.97 -8.89
C LYS A 169 13.81 22.73 -9.62
N GLN A 170 13.03 22.06 -10.46
CA GLN A 170 11.93 22.68 -11.20
C GLN A 170 10.91 23.33 -10.26
N VAL A 171 10.53 22.64 -9.16
CA VAL A 171 9.59 23.18 -8.16
C VAL A 171 10.18 24.37 -7.42
N ILE A 172 11.44 24.25 -6.92
CA ILE A 172 12.04 25.29 -6.07
C ILE A 172 12.41 26.54 -6.86
N ASP A 173 12.81 26.39 -8.12
CA ASP A 173 13.21 27.50 -9.01
C ASP A 173 12.02 28.07 -9.80
N THR A 174 10.79 27.55 -9.60
CA THR A 174 9.58 28.14 -10.17
C THR A 174 9.32 29.50 -9.53
N PHE A 175 9.25 30.54 -10.36
CA PHE A 175 8.84 31.86 -9.93
C PHE A 175 7.35 32.01 -10.23
N GLU A 176 6.52 32.19 -9.19
CA GLU A 176 5.19 32.73 -9.40
C GLU A 176 5.33 34.17 -9.93
N THR A 177 4.86 34.35 -11.12
CA THR A 177 4.71 35.68 -11.78
C THR A 177 3.64 36.48 -11.07
#